data_773047cd886169e4eff07517c2fc5e48
#
_entry.id   773047cd886169e4eff07517c2fc5e48
#
_cell.length_a   1.000
_cell.length_b   1.000
_cell.length_c   1.000
_cell.angle_alpha   90.00
_cell.angle_beta   90.00
_cell.angle_gamma   90.00
#
_symmetry.space_group_name_H-M   'P 1'
#
loop_
_entity.id
_entity.type
_entity.pdbx_description
1 polymer ?
#
loop_
_entity_poly.entity_id
_entity_poly.type
_entity_poly.pdbx_seq_one_letter_code
_entity_poly.pdbx_strand_id
1 'polypeptide(L)'
;VAAQKARDMGPIWFRPANEMNGSWTPYYGDPTNYVKAWRRMYNIAEQLGVTAYNVFVWSPNSVSMPGTEANAMKNYYPGDMYVDWLGVSCYPPSLSATYPEDRRYPLTLMQGIKQVSADKPIMISEGGYSSTCDHQRWVREWFKLKDEEPRVKAVVWENHENAENGDRRLQSDPLALELYKELVQDPYWLDLIPDAVYSEIETRKNNSK
;
A
#
# COMPACT_ATOMS: atom_id res chain seq x y z
N VAL A 1 -12.43 8.25 22.06
CA VAL A 1 -12.62 9.24 20.97
C VAL A 1 -12.29 8.63 19.61
N ALA A 2 -11.10 8.04 19.40
CA ALA A 2 -10.74 7.45 18.10
C ALA A 2 -11.62 6.23 17.74
N ALA A 3 -11.90 5.35 18.71
CA ALA A 3 -12.76 4.19 18.52
C ALA A 3 -14.21 4.60 18.17
N GLN A 4 -14.74 5.66 18.81
CA GLN A 4 -16.07 6.17 18.49
C GLN A 4 -16.09 6.76 17.07
N LYS A 5 -15.07 7.55 16.70
CA LYS A 5 -14.97 8.08 15.33
C LYS A 5 -14.93 6.98 14.27
N ALA A 6 -14.18 5.90 14.51
CA ALA A 6 -14.13 4.76 13.58
C ALA A 6 -15.51 4.14 13.37
N ARG A 7 -16.33 3.99 14.45
CA ARG A 7 -17.72 3.50 14.35
C ARG A 7 -18.63 4.47 13.58
N ASP A 8 -18.48 5.76 13.83
CA ASP A 8 -19.36 6.80 13.26
C ASP A 8 -19.06 7.03 11.76
N MET A 9 -17.80 6.91 11.35
CA MET A 9 -17.36 7.12 9.96
C MET A 9 -17.54 5.87 9.08
N GLY A 10 -17.71 4.68 9.67
CA GLY A 10 -17.69 3.41 8.94
C GLY A 10 -16.27 2.88 8.69
N PRO A 11 -16.13 1.81 7.92
CA PRO A 11 -14.84 1.17 7.69
C PRO A 11 -13.81 2.13 7.14
N ILE A 12 -12.66 2.18 7.78
CA ILE A 12 -11.50 2.98 7.37
C ILE A 12 -10.29 2.09 7.12
N TRP A 13 -9.47 2.48 6.18
CA TRP A 13 -8.17 1.85 5.94
C TRP A 13 -7.17 2.41 6.94
N PHE A 14 -6.81 1.58 7.92
CA PHE A 14 -5.88 1.95 8.97
C PHE A 14 -4.48 1.43 8.65
N ARG A 15 -3.59 2.33 8.25
CA ARG A 15 -2.21 2.07 7.83
C ARG A 15 -1.20 2.69 8.80
N PRO A 16 -1.07 2.16 10.03
CA PRO A 16 -0.14 2.70 11.01
C PRO A 16 1.29 2.26 10.75
N ALA A 17 2.28 3.06 11.16
CA ALA A 17 3.69 2.73 11.15
C ALA A 17 4.17 2.11 9.82
N ASN A 18 3.80 2.74 8.71
CA ASN A 18 4.19 2.33 7.36
C ASN A 18 5.70 2.50 7.12
N GLU A 19 6.22 1.83 6.10
CA GLU A 19 7.62 1.91 5.65
C GLU A 19 8.66 1.55 6.72
N MET A 20 8.33 0.61 7.60
CA MET A 20 9.15 0.18 8.72
C MET A 20 10.52 -0.40 8.33
N ASN A 21 10.68 -0.76 7.07
CA ASN A 21 11.92 -1.26 6.49
C ASN A 21 12.79 -0.15 5.87
N GLY A 22 12.40 1.12 6.06
CA GLY A 22 13.13 2.30 5.59
C GLY A 22 13.79 3.08 6.74
N SER A 23 15.10 3.40 6.59
CA SER A 23 15.89 4.12 7.60
C SER A 23 15.44 5.57 7.88
N TRP A 24 14.50 6.08 7.10
CA TRP A 24 13.85 7.38 7.33
C TRP A 24 12.73 7.35 8.37
N THR A 25 12.32 6.17 8.84
CA THR A 25 11.33 6.04 9.90
C THR A 25 11.98 5.82 11.26
N PRO A 26 11.41 6.35 12.36
CA PRO A 26 12.03 6.21 13.69
C PRO A 26 11.92 4.79 14.28
N TYR A 27 11.15 3.91 13.67
CA TYR A 27 10.88 2.54 14.13
C TYR A 27 11.51 1.47 13.23
N TYR A 28 12.38 1.86 12.28
CA TYR A 28 13.12 0.90 11.47
C TYR A 28 14.23 0.19 12.30
N GLY A 29 14.70 -0.95 11.80
CA GLY A 29 15.86 -1.67 12.37
C GLY A 29 15.56 -2.55 13.57
N ASP A 30 14.33 -2.57 14.06
CA ASP A 30 13.89 -3.46 15.15
C ASP A 30 12.61 -4.22 14.79
N PRO A 31 12.70 -5.24 13.92
CA PRO A 31 11.54 -6.03 13.52
C PRO A 31 10.81 -6.68 14.70
N THR A 32 11.55 -7.11 15.71
CA THR A 32 10.98 -7.81 16.87
C THR A 32 10.02 -6.91 17.65
N ASN A 33 10.45 -5.70 17.98
CA ASN A 33 9.59 -4.77 18.73
C ASN A 33 8.50 -4.15 17.84
N TYR A 34 8.78 -3.95 16.55
CA TYR A 34 7.75 -3.53 15.60
C TYR A 34 6.58 -4.53 15.56
N VAL A 35 6.85 -5.83 15.40
CA VAL A 35 5.82 -6.89 15.40
C VAL A 35 5.04 -6.91 16.72
N LYS A 36 5.70 -6.77 17.86
CA LYS A 36 5.03 -6.69 19.16
C LYS A 36 4.11 -5.47 19.25
N ALA A 37 4.58 -4.32 18.81
CA ALA A 37 3.80 -3.08 18.83
C ALA A 37 2.57 -3.17 17.91
N TRP A 38 2.73 -3.72 16.70
CA TRP A 38 1.62 -3.95 15.79
C TRP A 38 0.55 -4.85 16.38
N ARG A 39 0.95 -6.02 16.89
CA ARG A 39 0.01 -6.96 17.54
C ARG A 39 -0.69 -6.33 18.74
N ARG A 40 0.01 -5.49 19.51
CA ARG A 40 -0.59 -4.76 20.62
C ARG A 40 -1.67 -3.77 20.13
N MET A 41 -1.42 -3.02 19.06
CA MET A 41 -2.41 -2.10 18.47
C MET A 41 -3.66 -2.86 18.02
N TYR A 42 -3.48 -3.97 17.31
CA TYR A 42 -4.58 -4.83 16.87
C TYR A 42 -5.41 -5.35 18.06
N ASN A 43 -4.76 -5.93 19.06
CA ASN A 43 -5.43 -6.45 20.25
C ASN A 43 -6.20 -5.36 21.04
N ILE A 44 -5.69 -4.13 21.08
CA ILE A 44 -6.42 -2.99 21.66
C ILE A 44 -7.67 -2.68 20.83
N ALA A 45 -7.57 -2.66 19.50
CA ALA A 45 -8.71 -2.44 18.61
C ALA A 45 -9.79 -3.54 18.80
N GLU A 46 -9.36 -4.79 18.96
CA GLU A 46 -10.23 -5.92 19.24
C GLU A 46 -10.95 -5.76 20.59
N GLN A 47 -10.21 -5.46 21.65
CA GLN A 47 -10.79 -5.18 23.00
C GLN A 47 -11.78 -4.02 22.98
N LEU A 48 -11.58 -3.02 22.15
CA LEU A 48 -12.49 -1.88 21.98
C LEU A 48 -13.66 -2.19 21.03
N GLY A 49 -13.70 -3.37 20.42
CA GLY A 49 -14.74 -3.79 19.47
C GLY A 49 -14.77 -2.92 18.21
N VAL A 50 -13.60 -2.46 17.72
CA VAL A 50 -13.51 -1.59 16.54
C VAL A 50 -12.81 -2.24 15.34
N THR A 51 -12.39 -3.48 15.44
CA THR A 51 -11.79 -4.21 14.34
C THR A 51 -12.74 -4.34 13.14
N ALA A 52 -14.05 -4.46 13.36
CA ALA A 52 -15.05 -4.48 12.31
C ALA A 52 -15.16 -3.16 11.50
N TYR A 53 -14.58 -2.08 12.01
CA TYR A 53 -14.62 -0.74 11.40
C TYR A 53 -13.25 -0.28 10.89
N ASN A 54 -12.23 -1.13 11.02
CA ASN A 54 -10.87 -0.82 10.59
C ASN A 54 -10.34 -1.96 9.71
N VAL A 55 -9.85 -1.60 8.53
CA VAL A 55 -9.10 -2.50 7.67
C VAL A 55 -7.61 -2.29 7.98
N PHE A 56 -6.99 -3.25 8.65
CA PHE A 56 -5.58 -3.15 9.03
C PHE A 56 -4.67 -3.41 7.83
N VAL A 57 -4.01 -2.36 7.35
CA VAL A 57 -3.10 -2.39 6.20
C VAL A 57 -1.65 -2.35 6.68
N TRP A 58 -0.95 -3.48 6.60
CA TRP A 58 0.48 -3.53 6.86
C TRP A 58 1.25 -3.15 5.59
N SER A 59 2.06 -2.09 5.65
CA SER A 59 2.59 -1.43 4.46
C SER A 59 4.08 -1.09 4.56
N PRO A 60 4.98 -1.99 4.12
CA PRO A 60 6.39 -1.68 3.95
C PRO A 60 6.64 -0.80 2.73
N ASN A 61 7.84 -0.25 2.61
CA ASN A 61 8.37 0.21 1.33
C ASN A 61 8.76 -1.00 0.47
N SER A 62 8.58 -0.90 -0.84
CA SER A 62 8.96 -1.94 -1.81
C SER A 62 10.47 -2.27 -1.78
N VAL A 63 11.28 -1.32 -1.33
CA VAL A 63 12.74 -1.43 -1.19
C VAL A 63 13.15 -1.23 0.27
N SER A 64 13.80 -2.24 0.86
CA SER A 64 14.37 -2.10 2.20
C SER A 64 15.66 -1.27 2.19
N MET A 65 15.75 -0.29 3.08
CA MET A 65 16.94 0.54 3.27
C MET A 65 17.33 0.58 4.75
N PRO A 66 18.49 0.06 5.12
CA PRO A 66 19.48 -0.65 4.28
C PRO A 66 18.95 -1.98 3.75
N GLY A 67 19.45 -2.40 2.58
CA GLY A 67 19.11 -3.67 1.93
C GLY A 67 19.80 -4.89 2.55
N THR A 68 19.61 -5.10 3.85
CA THR A 68 20.18 -6.23 4.59
C THR A 68 19.11 -7.29 4.89
N GLU A 69 19.52 -8.54 5.08
CA GLU A 69 18.60 -9.62 5.47
C GLU A 69 17.89 -9.32 6.80
N ALA A 70 18.58 -8.70 7.75
CA ALA A 70 18.00 -8.31 9.03
C ALA A 70 16.87 -7.26 8.86
N ASN A 71 16.96 -6.40 7.82
CA ASN A 71 15.99 -5.36 7.52
C ASN A 71 15.01 -5.76 6.40
N ALA A 72 14.96 -7.03 6.02
CA ALA A 72 14.02 -7.49 5.01
C ALA A 72 12.57 -7.29 5.47
N MET A 73 11.68 -6.81 4.58
CA MET A 73 10.29 -6.50 4.93
C MET A 73 9.57 -7.67 5.62
N LYS A 74 9.82 -8.91 5.21
CA LYS A 74 9.22 -10.12 5.81
C LYS A 74 9.44 -10.24 7.32
N ASN A 75 10.56 -9.72 7.84
CA ASN A 75 10.89 -9.79 9.26
C ASN A 75 9.98 -8.90 10.14
N TYR A 76 9.35 -7.91 9.54
CA TYR A 76 8.41 -7.00 10.20
C TYR A 76 6.96 -7.47 10.11
N TYR A 77 6.69 -8.60 9.46
CA TYR A 77 5.33 -9.05 9.26
C TYR A 77 4.71 -9.61 10.56
N PRO A 78 3.60 -9.05 11.05
CA PRO A 78 3.02 -9.48 12.32
C PRO A 78 2.24 -10.79 12.24
N GLY A 79 1.99 -11.29 11.03
CA GLY A 79 1.22 -12.50 10.76
C GLY A 79 -0.21 -12.23 10.30
N ASP A 80 -0.76 -13.16 9.55
CA ASP A 80 -2.05 -13.04 8.83
C ASP A 80 -3.24 -12.71 9.74
N MET A 81 -3.20 -13.15 11.01
CA MET A 81 -4.27 -12.85 11.99
C MET A 81 -4.36 -11.36 12.36
N TYR A 82 -3.32 -10.59 12.14
CA TYR A 82 -3.20 -9.19 12.55
C TYR A 82 -3.22 -8.22 11.38
N VAL A 83 -3.46 -8.71 10.18
CA VAL A 83 -3.41 -7.93 8.93
C VAL A 83 -4.57 -8.32 8.05
N ASP A 84 -5.33 -7.35 7.57
CA ASP A 84 -6.39 -7.58 6.61
C ASP A 84 -5.88 -7.45 5.17
N TRP A 85 -5.04 -6.45 4.91
CA TRP A 85 -4.46 -6.19 3.61
C TRP A 85 -2.94 -5.96 3.69
N LEU A 86 -2.23 -6.45 2.69
CA LEU A 86 -0.86 -6.05 2.44
C LEU A 86 -0.88 -4.71 1.70
N GLY A 87 -0.27 -3.69 2.27
CA GLY A 87 0.05 -2.45 1.58
C GLY A 87 1.48 -2.47 1.08
N VAL A 88 1.83 -1.55 0.18
CA VAL A 88 3.21 -1.29 -0.20
C VAL A 88 3.36 0.14 -0.70
N SER A 89 4.40 0.85 -0.25
CA SER A 89 4.83 2.08 -0.90
C SER A 89 5.75 1.72 -2.07
N CYS A 90 5.36 2.09 -3.28
CA CYS A 90 6.02 1.71 -4.52
C CYS A 90 6.52 2.94 -5.28
N TYR A 91 7.81 3.22 -5.14
CA TYR A 91 8.52 4.32 -5.79
C TYR A 91 9.78 3.83 -6.49
N PRO A 92 10.20 4.47 -7.60
CA PRO A 92 11.47 4.11 -8.24
C PRO A 92 12.64 4.41 -7.32
N PRO A 93 13.43 3.40 -6.95
CA PRO A 93 14.66 3.64 -6.19
C PRO A 93 15.71 4.38 -7.04
N SER A 94 16.69 4.96 -6.38
CA SER A 94 17.81 5.60 -7.07
C SER A 94 18.54 4.60 -7.98
N LEU A 95 19.00 5.06 -9.13
CA LEU A 95 19.74 4.24 -10.08
C LEU A 95 21.07 3.77 -9.46
N SER A 96 21.29 2.48 -9.43
CA SER A 96 22.50 1.86 -8.87
C SER A 96 22.72 0.48 -9.47
N ALA A 97 23.85 -0.16 -9.15
CA ALA A 97 24.12 -1.54 -9.53
C ALA A 97 23.09 -2.53 -8.99
N THR A 98 22.52 -2.27 -7.82
CA THR A 98 21.45 -3.09 -7.21
C THR A 98 20.11 -2.88 -7.91
N TYR A 99 19.83 -1.63 -8.32
CA TYR A 99 18.60 -1.24 -9.01
C TYR A 99 18.90 -0.60 -10.35
N PRO A 100 19.36 -1.38 -11.36
CA PRO A 100 19.52 -0.90 -12.71
C PRO A 100 18.17 -0.52 -13.33
N GLU A 101 18.18 0.16 -14.47
CA GLU A 101 16.98 0.74 -15.09
C GLU A 101 15.83 -0.25 -15.25
N ASP A 102 16.11 -1.49 -15.66
CA ASP A 102 15.12 -2.55 -15.88
C ASP A 102 14.44 -3.06 -14.58
N ARG A 103 15.03 -2.80 -13.41
CA ARG A 103 14.53 -3.27 -12.11
C ARG A 103 13.84 -2.21 -11.25
N ARG A 104 13.62 -1.02 -11.79
CA ARG A 104 13.09 0.13 -11.04
C ARG A 104 11.60 0.36 -11.23
N TYR A 105 10.90 -0.56 -11.85
CA TYR A 105 9.50 -0.43 -12.23
C TYR A 105 8.56 -1.31 -11.39
N PRO A 106 7.26 -1.01 -11.36
CA PRO A 106 6.30 -1.64 -10.46
C PRO A 106 6.31 -3.17 -10.50
N LEU A 107 6.36 -3.79 -11.68
CA LEU A 107 6.33 -5.25 -11.79
C LEU A 107 7.51 -5.93 -11.06
N THR A 108 8.68 -5.31 -11.07
CA THR A 108 9.85 -5.82 -10.35
C THR A 108 9.80 -5.47 -8.87
N LEU A 109 9.42 -4.23 -8.53
CA LEU A 109 9.40 -3.74 -7.16
C LEU A 109 8.37 -4.48 -6.28
N MET A 110 7.29 -4.99 -6.88
CA MET A 110 6.24 -5.72 -6.16
C MET A 110 6.61 -7.17 -5.80
N GLN A 111 7.75 -7.71 -6.25
CA GLN A 111 8.08 -9.12 -6.00
C GLN A 111 8.24 -9.46 -4.52
N GLY A 112 8.76 -8.54 -3.70
CA GLY A 112 8.96 -8.77 -2.28
C GLY A 112 7.66 -8.95 -1.50
N ILE A 113 6.65 -8.10 -1.76
CA ILE A 113 5.38 -8.13 -1.04
C ILE A 113 4.55 -9.38 -1.35
N LYS A 114 4.66 -9.93 -2.57
CA LYS A 114 3.97 -11.15 -2.99
C LYS A 114 4.32 -12.36 -2.13
N GLN A 115 5.53 -12.38 -1.55
CA GLN A 115 6.07 -13.50 -0.79
C GLN A 115 5.75 -13.44 0.71
N VAL A 116 5.16 -12.35 1.19
CA VAL A 116 4.91 -12.14 2.62
C VAL A 116 3.74 -12.98 3.12
N SER A 117 2.66 -13.04 2.35
CA SER A 117 1.48 -13.88 2.60
C SER A 117 0.92 -14.36 1.27
N ALA A 118 0.35 -15.57 1.24
CA ALA A 118 -0.21 -16.17 0.01
C ALA A 118 -1.60 -15.63 -0.34
N ASP A 119 -2.41 -15.30 0.67
CA ASP A 119 -3.87 -15.13 0.49
C ASP A 119 -4.34 -13.69 0.67
N LYS A 120 -3.54 -12.82 1.30
CA LYS A 120 -3.97 -11.46 1.58
C LYS A 120 -4.08 -10.62 0.32
N PRO A 121 -5.17 -9.83 0.17
CA PRO A 121 -5.26 -8.85 -0.89
C PRO A 121 -4.14 -7.81 -0.76
N ILE A 122 -3.71 -7.27 -1.88
CA ILE A 122 -2.62 -6.31 -1.97
C ILE A 122 -3.14 -4.96 -2.43
N MET A 123 -2.65 -3.90 -1.79
CA MET A 123 -2.86 -2.52 -2.21
C MET A 123 -1.50 -1.86 -2.47
N ILE A 124 -1.37 -1.13 -3.57
CA ILE A 124 -0.33 -0.12 -3.63
C ILE A 124 -0.85 1.07 -2.84
N SER A 125 -0.45 1.12 -1.56
CA SER A 125 -0.99 2.08 -0.59
C SER A 125 -0.45 3.50 -0.76
N GLU A 126 0.61 3.62 -1.54
CA GLU A 126 1.27 4.86 -1.89
C GLU A 126 2.25 4.61 -3.03
N GLY A 127 2.31 5.48 -4.02
CA GLY A 127 3.29 5.34 -5.07
C GLY A 127 3.12 6.30 -6.23
N GLY A 128 4.10 6.33 -7.11
CA GLY A 128 4.16 7.18 -8.29
C GLY A 128 5.54 7.13 -8.92
N TYR A 129 5.67 7.71 -10.10
CA TYR A 129 6.96 7.80 -10.78
C TYR A 129 7.86 8.91 -10.16
N SER A 130 9.06 9.02 -10.65
CA SER A 130 9.98 10.14 -10.37
C SER A 130 10.57 10.65 -11.69
N SER A 131 11.21 11.83 -11.64
CA SER A 131 11.88 12.43 -12.79
C SER A 131 13.02 11.57 -13.41
N THR A 132 13.38 10.46 -12.76
CA THR A 132 14.49 9.60 -13.14
C THR A 132 14.06 8.28 -13.81
N CYS A 133 12.76 8.11 -14.15
CA CYS A 133 12.25 6.93 -14.82
C CYS A 133 11.37 7.29 -16.02
N ASP A 134 11.14 6.33 -16.91
CA ASP A 134 10.16 6.47 -17.99
C ASP A 134 8.74 6.45 -17.39
N HIS A 135 8.07 7.59 -17.42
CA HIS A 135 6.74 7.78 -16.83
C HIS A 135 5.68 6.94 -17.51
N GLN A 136 5.69 6.82 -18.85
CA GLN A 136 4.71 6.01 -19.56
C GLN A 136 4.88 4.52 -19.26
N ARG A 137 6.12 4.04 -19.22
CA ARG A 137 6.41 2.67 -18.80
C ARG A 137 5.95 2.42 -17.37
N TRP A 138 6.20 3.37 -16.45
CA TRP A 138 5.74 3.29 -15.07
C TRP A 138 4.22 3.12 -14.99
N VAL A 139 3.47 3.96 -15.71
CA VAL A 139 2.00 3.91 -15.74
C VAL A 139 1.50 2.58 -16.34
N ARG A 140 2.09 2.11 -17.44
CA ARG A 140 1.71 0.81 -18.03
C ARG A 140 1.92 -0.35 -17.04
N GLU A 141 3.08 -0.41 -16.40
CA GLU A 141 3.38 -1.48 -15.45
C GLU A 141 2.52 -1.39 -14.19
N TRP A 142 2.18 -0.17 -13.75
CA TRP A 142 1.28 0.07 -12.64
C TRP A 142 -0.10 -0.59 -12.84
N PHE A 143 -0.71 -0.36 -13.97
CA PHE A 143 -2.01 -0.94 -14.29
C PHE A 143 -1.93 -2.43 -14.69
N LYS A 144 -0.81 -2.88 -15.21
CA LYS A 144 -0.56 -4.28 -15.54
C LYS A 144 -0.40 -5.17 -14.30
N LEU A 145 -0.14 -4.59 -13.14
CA LEU A 145 0.03 -5.36 -11.89
C LEU A 145 -1.17 -6.25 -11.57
N LYS A 146 -2.40 -5.86 -11.91
CA LYS A 146 -3.60 -6.68 -11.72
C LYS A 146 -3.57 -8.01 -12.47
N ASP A 147 -2.91 -8.03 -13.63
CA ASP A 147 -2.79 -9.22 -14.49
C ASP A 147 -1.69 -10.16 -13.99
N GLU A 148 -0.58 -9.60 -13.51
CA GLU A 148 0.59 -10.33 -13.00
C GLU A 148 0.40 -10.82 -11.55
N GLU A 149 -0.43 -10.14 -10.78
CA GLU A 149 -0.78 -10.46 -9.40
C GLU A 149 -2.25 -10.13 -9.12
N PRO A 150 -3.16 -11.08 -9.33
CA PRO A 150 -4.60 -10.86 -9.17
C PRO A 150 -5.06 -10.46 -7.77
N ARG A 151 -4.18 -10.56 -6.76
CA ARG A 151 -4.43 -10.04 -5.41
C ARG A 151 -4.28 -8.53 -5.30
N VAL A 152 -3.70 -7.85 -6.28
CA VAL A 152 -3.68 -6.38 -6.33
C VAL A 152 -5.09 -5.86 -6.60
N LYS A 153 -5.71 -5.28 -5.59
CA LYS A 153 -7.12 -4.84 -5.59
C LYS A 153 -7.31 -3.34 -5.43
N ALA A 154 -6.27 -2.62 -5.06
CA ALA A 154 -6.33 -1.18 -4.88
C ALA A 154 -4.98 -0.53 -5.20
N VAL A 155 -5.04 0.68 -5.74
CA VAL A 155 -3.86 1.51 -6.02
C VAL A 155 -4.14 2.95 -5.60
N VAL A 156 -3.13 3.59 -4.98
CA VAL A 156 -3.18 4.99 -4.58
C VAL A 156 -2.00 5.72 -5.20
N TRP A 157 -2.29 6.70 -6.05
CA TRP A 157 -1.28 7.53 -6.69
C TRP A 157 -0.97 8.75 -5.84
N GLU A 158 0.31 8.99 -5.57
CA GLU A 158 0.78 10.21 -4.92
C GLU A 158 0.89 11.33 -5.95
N ASN A 159 -0.15 12.16 -6.06
CA ASN A 159 -0.26 13.17 -7.09
C ASN A 159 0.17 14.57 -6.58
N HIS A 160 1.41 14.69 -6.12
CA HIS A 160 1.95 15.99 -5.70
C HIS A 160 3.41 16.16 -6.09
N GLU A 161 3.90 17.39 -6.00
CA GLU A 161 5.30 17.73 -6.18
C GLU A 161 6.03 17.57 -4.84
N ASN A 162 7.11 16.77 -4.86
CA ASN A 162 7.96 16.56 -3.71
C ASN A 162 9.33 17.18 -4.00
N ALA A 163 9.76 18.11 -3.16
CA ALA A 163 11.04 18.83 -3.35
C ALA A 163 12.27 17.91 -3.35
N GLU A 164 12.20 16.78 -2.62
CA GLU A 164 13.32 15.83 -2.50
C GLU A 164 13.29 14.74 -3.58
N ASN A 165 12.09 14.32 -4.00
CA ASN A 165 11.90 13.15 -4.84
C ASN A 165 11.34 13.47 -6.25
N GLY A 166 11.14 14.76 -6.53
CA GLY A 166 10.68 15.24 -7.83
C GLY A 166 9.15 15.34 -7.95
N ASP A 167 8.71 15.71 -9.14
CA ASP A 167 7.30 15.91 -9.47
C ASP A 167 6.64 14.58 -9.83
N ARG A 168 5.66 14.16 -9.04
CA ARG A 168 4.88 12.94 -9.22
C ARG A 168 3.47 13.21 -9.77
N ARG A 169 3.17 14.47 -10.05
CA ARG A 169 1.85 14.84 -10.58
C ARG A 169 1.69 14.31 -11.99
N LEU A 170 0.61 13.59 -12.22
CA LEU A 170 0.25 13.11 -13.57
C LEU A 170 0.15 14.26 -14.58
N GLN A 171 -0.30 15.44 -14.13
CA GLN A 171 -0.45 16.63 -14.96
C GLN A 171 0.89 17.21 -15.46
N SER A 172 2.00 16.87 -14.83
CA SER A 172 3.33 17.34 -15.25
C SER A 172 3.85 16.61 -16.49
N ASP A 173 3.27 15.45 -16.82
CA ASP A 173 3.56 14.70 -18.05
C ASP A 173 2.26 14.40 -18.82
N PRO A 174 1.93 15.20 -19.84
CA PRO A 174 0.69 15.01 -20.60
C PRO A 174 0.53 13.62 -21.22
N LEU A 175 1.63 12.97 -21.65
CA LEU A 175 1.56 11.63 -22.26
C LEU A 175 1.29 10.56 -21.21
N ALA A 176 1.90 10.67 -20.04
CA ALA A 176 1.62 9.79 -18.92
C ALA A 176 0.19 9.97 -18.38
N LEU A 177 -0.30 11.21 -18.35
CA LEU A 177 -1.68 11.51 -17.94
C LEU A 177 -2.72 10.90 -18.88
N GLU A 178 -2.55 11.06 -20.19
CA GLU A 178 -3.49 10.48 -21.17
C GLU A 178 -3.48 8.96 -21.10
N LEU A 179 -2.32 8.35 -20.99
CA LEU A 179 -2.19 6.91 -20.79
C LEU A 179 -2.85 6.43 -19.48
N TYR A 180 -2.71 7.19 -18.40
CA TYR A 180 -3.37 6.88 -17.12
C TYR A 180 -4.90 6.92 -17.27
N LYS A 181 -5.42 7.95 -17.94
CA LYS A 181 -6.86 8.10 -18.20
C LYS A 181 -7.42 6.96 -19.06
N GLU A 182 -6.64 6.47 -20.02
CA GLU A 182 -6.99 5.32 -20.84
C GLU A 182 -7.07 4.04 -20.00
N LEU A 183 -6.00 3.75 -19.26
CA LEU A 183 -5.85 2.47 -18.54
C LEU A 183 -6.77 2.35 -17.32
N VAL A 184 -7.13 3.46 -16.69
CA VAL A 184 -8.08 3.45 -15.57
C VAL A 184 -9.52 3.15 -16.00
N GLN A 185 -9.84 3.22 -17.30
CA GLN A 185 -11.15 2.83 -17.83
C GLN A 185 -11.38 1.30 -17.87
N ASP A 186 -10.35 0.51 -17.63
CA ASP A 186 -10.52 -0.94 -17.52
C ASP A 186 -11.54 -1.26 -16.41
N PRO A 187 -12.58 -2.06 -16.67
CA PRO A 187 -13.64 -2.39 -15.71
C PRO A 187 -13.19 -3.06 -14.42
N TYR A 188 -11.94 -3.49 -14.37
CA TYR A 188 -11.33 -3.97 -13.13
C TYR A 188 -11.18 -2.85 -12.08
N TRP A 189 -10.95 -1.61 -12.52
CA TRP A 189 -10.77 -0.46 -11.64
C TRP A 189 -12.11 0.25 -11.45
N LEU A 190 -12.62 0.26 -10.24
CA LEU A 190 -13.86 0.94 -9.89
C LEU A 190 -13.59 2.41 -9.56
N ASP A 191 -14.33 3.31 -10.16
CA ASP A 191 -14.35 4.73 -9.82
C ASP A 191 -15.37 5.08 -8.73
N LEU A 192 -16.38 4.20 -8.57
CA LEU A 192 -17.41 4.31 -7.55
C LEU A 192 -17.56 2.99 -6.78
N ILE A 193 -17.85 3.08 -5.50
CA ILE A 193 -18.23 1.92 -4.71
C ILE A 193 -19.65 1.50 -5.12
N PRO A 194 -19.88 0.27 -5.62
CA PRO A 194 -21.22 -0.16 -6.00
C PRO A 194 -22.22 -0.09 -4.83
N ASP A 195 -23.47 0.28 -5.12
CA ASP A 195 -24.54 0.43 -4.12
C ASP A 195 -24.73 -0.83 -3.27
N ALA A 196 -24.53 -2.01 -3.85
CA ALA A 196 -24.59 -3.29 -3.12
C ALA A 196 -23.56 -3.35 -1.97
N VAL A 197 -22.36 -2.80 -2.17
CA VAL A 197 -21.32 -2.74 -1.14
C VAL A 197 -21.68 -1.72 -0.06
N TYR A 198 -22.22 -0.57 -0.44
CA TYR A 198 -22.76 0.38 0.54
C TYR A 198 -23.86 -0.22 1.41
N SER A 199 -24.81 -0.93 0.78
CA SER A 199 -25.90 -1.61 1.49
C SER A 199 -25.41 -2.67 2.48
N GLU A 200 -24.36 -3.42 2.12
CA GLU A 200 -23.71 -4.39 3.00
C GLU A 200 -23.03 -3.71 4.21
N ILE A 201 -22.31 -2.61 3.95
CA ILE A 201 -21.66 -1.82 5.01
C ILE A 201 -22.71 -1.28 6.00
N GLU A 202 -23.82 -0.72 5.51
CA GLU A 202 -24.92 -0.21 6.36
C GLU A 202 -25.58 -1.34 7.16
N THR A 203 -25.77 -2.50 6.57
CA THR A 203 -26.33 -3.68 7.26
C THR A 203 -25.42 -4.14 8.39
N ARG A 204 -24.11 -4.20 8.17
CA ARG A 204 -23.12 -4.54 9.20
C ARG A 204 -23.13 -3.54 10.35
N LYS A 205 -23.20 -2.23 10.06
CA LYS A 205 -23.31 -1.17 11.09
C LYS A 205 -24.54 -1.35 11.97
N ASN A 206 -25.69 -1.69 11.39
CA ASN A 206 -26.95 -1.86 12.10
C ASN A 206 -26.98 -3.11 12.98
N ASN A 207 -26.31 -4.17 12.57
CA ASN A 207 -26.21 -5.42 13.34
C ASN A 207 -25.17 -5.36 14.48
N SER A 208 -24.37 -4.31 14.53
CA SER A 208 -23.30 -4.11 15.54
C SER A 208 -23.70 -3.15 16.66
N LYS A 209 -24.94 -2.67 16.68
CA LYS A 209 -25.58 -1.89 17.76
C LYS A 209 -26.35 -2.80 18.69
#